data_dab5e93faec56c955d8e7f488b5e7cbf
#
_entry.id   dab5e93faec56c955d8e7f488b5e7cbf
#
_cell.length_a   1.000
_cell.length_b   1.000
_cell.length_c   1.000
_cell.angle_alpha   90.00
_cell.angle_beta   90.00
_cell.angle_gamma   90.00
#
_symmetry.space_group_name_H-M   'P 1'
#
loop_
_entity.id
_entity.type
_entity.pdbx_description
1 polymer ?
#
loop_
_entity_poly.entity_id
_entity_poly.type
_entity_poly.pdbx_seq_one_letter_code
_entity_poly.pdbx_strand_id
1 'polypeptide(L)'
;TLDHGIKGVTGGVVAAWESKWGKFIIGGTGPNTYEGDDFIGIIDLGGDDIYRGRIACGIGLEGFAPISFVLDLGGNDRYEGGDFTQGFGFLGVGILWDLGGGDDYYSARFCAQGAGLCGYGELYDDGGNDIYLSDSFAQGAGMFGYGHLIDAAGNDMYRGARYVQGFAQVMG
;
A
#
# COMPACT_ATOMS: atom_id res chain seq x y z
N THR A 1 17.73 10.09 -15.76
CA THR A 1 17.05 10.94 -14.74
C THR A 1 16.13 11.89 -15.47
N LEU A 2 14.85 11.81 -15.23
CA LEU A 2 13.88 12.76 -15.76
C LEU A 2 14.11 14.11 -15.07
N ASP A 3 14.50 15.11 -15.84
CA ASP A 3 14.96 16.43 -15.35
C ASP A 3 13.79 17.36 -14.93
N HIS A 4 12.60 16.85 -14.87
CA HIS A 4 11.39 17.56 -14.42
C HIS A 4 10.78 16.76 -13.29
N GLY A 5 10.76 17.36 -12.09
CA GLY A 5 10.24 16.71 -10.88
C GLY A 5 8.82 16.20 -11.09
N ILE A 6 8.58 14.95 -10.76
CA ILE A 6 7.25 14.35 -10.76
C ILE A 6 6.53 14.79 -9.51
N LYS A 7 5.36 15.40 -9.66
CA LYS A 7 4.59 15.86 -8.51
C LYS A 7 4.32 14.74 -7.52
N GLY A 8 4.70 14.94 -6.27
CA GLY A 8 4.52 13.96 -5.20
C GLY A 8 5.58 12.85 -5.19
N VAL A 9 6.69 12.99 -5.92
CA VAL A 9 7.82 12.07 -5.86
C VAL A 9 9.10 12.84 -5.62
N THR A 10 9.88 12.42 -4.62
CA THR A 10 11.25 12.90 -4.37
C THR A 10 12.18 11.71 -4.26
N GLY A 11 13.44 11.89 -4.62
CA GLY A 11 14.42 10.81 -4.68
C GLY A 11 14.76 10.41 -6.11
N GLY A 12 15.38 9.26 -6.26
CA GLY A 12 15.79 8.73 -7.55
C GLY A 12 14.63 8.12 -8.32
N VAL A 13 14.37 8.57 -9.55
CA VAL A 13 13.36 7.97 -10.43
C VAL A 13 14.04 7.38 -11.66
N VAL A 14 13.82 6.09 -11.89
CA VAL A 14 14.31 5.38 -13.07
C VAL A 14 13.41 5.63 -14.27
N ALA A 15 12.09 5.55 -14.08
CA ALA A 15 11.10 5.80 -15.11
C ALA A 15 9.76 6.24 -14.51
N ALA A 16 8.98 6.98 -15.28
CA ALA A 16 7.64 7.38 -14.89
C ALA A 16 6.74 7.54 -16.11
N TRP A 17 5.46 7.22 -15.93
CA TRP A 17 4.41 7.41 -16.92
C TRP A 17 3.17 8.00 -16.26
N GLU A 18 2.47 8.84 -16.98
CA GLU A 18 1.17 9.34 -16.59
C GLU A 18 0.07 8.81 -17.50
N SER A 19 -1.06 8.52 -16.93
CA SER A 19 -2.27 8.09 -17.63
C SER A 19 -3.49 8.84 -17.09
N LYS A 20 -4.63 8.66 -17.73
CA LYS A 20 -5.89 9.19 -17.19
C LYS A 20 -6.28 8.60 -15.81
N TRP A 21 -5.66 7.50 -15.42
CA TRP A 21 -5.92 6.81 -14.16
C TRP A 21 -4.94 7.21 -13.04
N GLY A 22 -3.84 7.87 -13.40
CA GLY A 22 -2.79 8.28 -12.47
C GLY A 22 -1.39 7.93 -12.96
N LYS A 23 -0.44 7.98 -12.04
CA LYS A 23 0.98 7.82 -12.26
C LYS A 23 1.46 6.38 -12.04
N PHE A 24 2.37 5.94 -12.90
CA PHE A 24 3.17 4.74 -12.70
C PHE A 24 4.64 5.16 -12.55
N ILE A 25 5.29 4.74 -11.47
CA ILE A 25 6.67 5.13 -11.14
C ILE A 25 7.54 3.89 -10.99
N ILE A 26 8.77 3.96 -11.49
CA ILE A 26 9.85 3.06 -11.08
C ILE A 26 10.85 3.92 -10.32
N GLY A 27 10.94 3.70 -9.02
CA GLY A 27 11.89 4.32 -8.09
C GLY A 27 13.30 3.76 -8.25
N GLY A 28 14.26 4.42 -7.62
CA GLY A 28 15.66 3.99 -7.60
C GLY A 28 15.97 3.04 -6.47
N THR A 29 17.26 2.91 -6.14
CA THR A 29 17.76 2.08 -5.03
C THR A 29 18.18 2.92 -3.81
N GLY A 30 17.78 4.14 -3.74
CA GLY A 30 18.07 5.05 -2.65
C GLY A 30 16.79 5.68 -2.14
N PRO A 31 16.81 6.36 -0.98
CA PRO A 31 15.60 6.85 -0.34
C PRO A 31 14.71 7.68 -1.24
N ASN A 32 13.46 7.29 -1.34
CA ASN A 32 12.43 7.99 -2.09
C ASN A 32 11.29 8.44 -1.16
N THR A 33 10.51 9.40 -1.60
CA THR A 33 9.22 9.72 -0.98
C THR A 33 8.15 9.77 -2.06
N TYR A 34 7.08 9.03 -1.84
CA TYR A 34 5.89 8.97 -2.68
C TYR A 34 4.71 9.56 -1.91
N GLU A 35 4.23 10.73 -2.33
CA GLU A 35 3.16 11.46 -1.64
C GLU A 35 2.04 11.84 -2.59
N GLY A 36 0.85 11.29 -2.37
CA GLY A 36 -0.32 11.58 -3.19
C GLY A 36 -1.35 10.48 -3.21
N ASP A 37 -2.39 10.72 -4.01
CA ASP A 37 -3.56 9.84 -4.10
C ASP A 37 -3.79 9.29 -5.52
N ASP A 38 -2.85 9.54 -6.42
CA ASP A 38 -3.00 9.29 -7.86
C ASP A 38 -1.93 8.33 -8.43
N PHE A 39 -1.44 7.42 -7.60
CA PHE A 39 -0.55 6.35 -8.05
C PHE A 39 -1.36 5.12 -8.46
N ILE A 40 -1.15 4.65 -9.71
CA ILE A 40 -1.69 3.38 -10.20
C ILE A 40 -0.69 2.24 -10.04
N GLY A 41 0.60 2.57 -9.95
CA GLY A 41 1.64 1.62 -9.66
C GLY A 41 2.93 2.29 -9.24
N ILE A 42 3.59 1.71 -8.26
CA ILE A 42 4.94 2.05 -7.85
C ILE A 42 5.74 0.74 -7.81
N ILE A 43 6.89 0.73 -8.44
CA ILE A 43 7.93 -0.28 -8.23
C ILE A 43 9.13 0.46 -7.68
N ASP A 44 9.47 0.26 -6.42
CA ASP A 44 10.70 0.75 -5.85
C ASP A 44 11.77 -0.35 -5.86
N LEU A 45 12.99 0.05 -6.19
CA LEU A 45 14.11 -0.89 -6.30
C LEU A 45 14.91 -1.02 -4.99
N GLY A 46 14.45 -0.33 -3.94
CA GLY A 46 15.00 -0.36 -2.59
C GLY A 46 15.49 0.98 -2.08
N GLY A 47 15.65 1.09 -0.81
CA GLY A 47 15.99 2.30 -0.07
C GLY A 47 15.16 2.35 1.22
N ASP A 48 15.42 3.28 2.10
CA ASP A 48 14.52 3.52 3.22
C ASP A 48 13.49 4.57 2.77
N ASP A 49 12.30 4.12 2.39
CA ASP A 49 11.34 4.91 1.63
C ASP A 49 10.15 5.39 2.45
N ILE A 50 9.45 6.40 1.93
CA ILE A 50 8.26 6.94 2.59
C ILE A 50 7.09 6.98 1.60
N TYR A 51 6.02 6.30 1.94
CA TYR A 51 4.79 6.23 1.16
C TYR A 51 3.66 6.94 1.91
N ARG A 52 3.11 8.03 1.34
CA ARG A 52 2.07 8.86 1.96
C ARG A 52 0.85 9.03 1.09
N GLY A 53 -0.33 8.97 1.70
CA GLY A 53 -1.60 9.14 1.02
C GLY A 53 -2.28 7.82 0.66
N ARG A 54 -3.06 7.81 -0.42
CA ARG A 54 -3.74 6.60 -0.90
C ARG A 54 -2.83 5.79 -1.81
N ILE A 55 -1.97 5.01 -1.19
CA ILE A 55 -1.00 4.15 -1.88
C ILE A 55 -1.55 2.73 -1.96
N ALA A 56 -1.39 2.09 -3.12
CA ALA A 56 -1.93 0.76 -3.40
C ALA A 56 -3.44 0.66 -3.12
N CYS A 57 -4.21 1.62 -3.65
CA CYS A 57 -5.65 1.73 -3.45
C CYS A 57 -6.39 1.60 -4.77
N GLY A 58 -7.01 0.44 -5.01
CA GLY A 58 -7.81 0.18 -6.20
C GLY A 58 -9.29 0.47 -5.98
N ILE A 59 -9.87 1.41 -6.74
CA ILE A 59 -11.29 1.78 -6.66
C ILE A 59 -11.94 1.65 -8.03
N GLY A 60 -12.86 0.70 -8.18
CA GLY A 60 -13.58 0.42 -9.43
C GLY A 60 -14.76 1.36 -9.70
N LEU A 61 -14.57 2.65 -9.46
CA LEU A 61 -15.54 3.70 -9.76
C LEU A 61 -15.00 4.68 -10.78
N GLU A 62 -15.90 5.40 -11.46
CA GLU A 62 -15.49 6.45 -12.41
C GLU A 62 -14.61 7.51 -11.74
N GLY A 63 -13.53 7.90 -12.40
CA GLY A 63 -12.56 8.87 -11.89
C GLY A 63 -11.45 8.28 -11.03
N PHE A 64 -11.46 6.97 -10.75
CA PHE A 64 -10.42 6.30 -9.97
C PHE A 64 -9.76 5.16 -10.76
N ALA A 65 -8.58 4.75 -10.33
CA ALA A 65 -7.90 3.57 -10.85
C ALA A 65 -8.53 2.30 -10.24
N PRO A 66 -9.07 1.39 -11.07
CA PRO A 66 -9.65 0.15 -10.56
C PRO A 66 -8.59 -0.83 -10.03
N ILE A 67 -7.35 -0.67 -10.44
CA ILE A 67 -6.19 -1.43 -9.97
C ILE A 67 -5.12 -0.45 -9.57
N SER A 68 -4.58 -0.62 -8.36
CA SER A 68 -3.39 0.11 -7.91
C SER A 68 -2.49 -0.83 -7.13
N PHE A 69 -1.18 -0.72 -7.33
CA PHE A 69 -0.23 -1.59 -6.65
C PHE A 69 1.06 -0.85 -6.27
N VAL A 70 1.72 -1.39 -5.24
CA VAL A 70 3.10 -1.09 -4.88
C VAL A 70 3.86 -2.40 -4.79
N LEU A 71 5.06 -2.40 -5.34
CA LEU A 71 6.08 -3.42 -5.16
C LEU A 71 7.34 -2.73 -4.68
N ASP A 72 7.70 -2.95 -3.43
CA ASP A 72 8.96 -2.53 -2.84
C ASP A 72 9.94 -3.72 -2.79
N LEU A 73 11.19 -3.48 -3.15
CA LEU A 73 12.21 -4.53 -3.20
C LEU A 73 13.23 -4.42 -2.05
N GLY A 74 13.08 -3.47 -1.15
CA GLY A 74 13.91 -3.45 0.04
C GLY A 74 14.20 -2.13 0.68
N GLY A 75 14.25 -2.17 2.00
CA GLY A 75 14.50 -1.02 2.85
C GLY A 75 13.99 -1.24 4.25
N ASN A 76 13.95 -0.16 5.02
CA ASN A 76 13.13 -0.05 6.23
C ASN A 76 12.13 1.07 5.94
N ASP A 77 10.94 0.69 5.58
CA ASP A 77 10.03 1.57 4.89
C ASP A 77 8.93 2.13 5.82
N ARG A 78 8.35 3.23 5.40
CA ARG A 78 7.29 3.88 6.16
C ARG A 78 6.07 4.12 5.28
N TYR A 79 5.04 3.35 5.54
CA TYR A 79 3.74 3.48 4.89
C TYR A 79 2.80 4.28 5.80
N GLU A 80 2.68 5.59 5.54
CA GLU A 80 1.91 6.53 6.35
C GLU A 80 0.66 6.98 5.60
N GLY A 81 -0.47 6.39 5.92
CA GLY A 81 -1.74 6.69 5.24
C GLY A 81 -2.87 7.07 6.19
N GLY A 82 -3.94 7.56 5.62
CA GLY A 82 -5.20 7.80 6.31
C GLY A 82 -6.20 6.69 6.00
N ASP A 83 -7.22 7.04 5.22
CA ASP A 83 -8.26 6.12 4.77
C ASP A 83 -7.93 5.59 3.38
N PHE A 84 -8.33 4.35 3.08
CA PHE A 84 -8.25 3.74 1.75
C PHE A 84 -6.83 3.67 1.19
N THR A 85 -5.98 2.85 1.81
CA THR A 85 -4.56 2.78 1.49
C THR A 85 -3.96 1.42 1.80
N GLN A 86 -2.69 1.22 1.48
CA GLN A 86 -1.89 0.05 1.88
C GLN A 86 -2.56 -1.28 1.51
N GLY A 87 -2.83 -1.45 0.21
CA GLY A 87 -3.46 -2.66 -0.30
C GLY A 87 -4.98 -2.70 -0.11
N PHE A 88 -5.68 -1.56 -0.26
CA PHE A 88 -7.13 -1.53 -0.18
C PHE A 88 -7.81 -1.67 -1.56
N GLY A 89 -8.83 -2.54 -1.62
CA GLY A 89 -9.68 -2.71 -2.81
C GLY A 89 -11.15 -2.42 -2.54
N PHE A 90 -11.74 -1.48 -3.31
CA PHE A 90 -13.17 -1.22 -3.34
C PHE A 90 -13.70 -1.35 -4.76
N LEU A 91 -14.53 -2.37 -5.03
CA LEU A 91 -14.95 -2.73 -6.39
C LEU A 91 -13.76 -2.85 -7.36
N GLY A 92 -12.57 -3.04 -6.81
CA GLY A 92 -11.30 -2.99 -7.50
C GLY A 92 -10.24 -3.82 -6.77
N VAL A 93 -8.98 -3.61 -7.14
CA VAL A 93 -7.84 -4.37 -6.62
C VAL A 93 -6.76 -3.41 -6.12
N GLY A 94 -6.42 -3.52 -4.82
CA GLY A 94 -5.29 -2.83 -4.20
C GLY A 94 -4.26 -3.84 -3.69
N ILE A 95 -3.01 -3.70 -4.09
CA ILE A 95 -1.93 -4.62 -3.73
C ILE A 95 -0.73 -3.83 -3.25
N LEU A 96 -0.24 -4.13 -2.06
CA LEU A 96 1.05 -3.70 -1.56
C LEU A 96 1.88 -4.94 -1.26
N TRP A 97 3.01 -5.07 -1.94
CA TRP A 97 4.00 -6.10 -1.67
C TRP A 97 5.31 -5.43 -1.30
N ASP A 98 5.72 -5.69 -0.06
CA ASP A 98 7.05 -5.41 0.44
C ASP A 98 7.86 -6.70 0.45
N LEU A 99 8.92 -6.73 -0.32
CA LEU A 99 9.79 -7.92 -0.47
C LEU A 99 11.16 -7.70 0.18
N GLY A 100 11.28 -6.61 0.93
CA GLY A 100 12.56 -6.16 1.44
C GLY A 100 13.07 -6.87 2.68
N GLY A 101 12.20 -7.34 3.54
CA GLY A 101 12.54 -7.92 4.83
C GLY A 101 13.20 -6.93 5.79
N GLY A 102 12.94 -5.63 5.64
CA GLY A 102 13.34 -4.57 6.57
C GLY A 102 12.41 -4.47 7.78
N ASP A 103 12.76 -3.66 8.77
CA ASP A 103 11.85 -3.35 9.88
C ASP A 103 10.94 -2.20 9.48
N ASP A 104 9.69 -2.51 9.10
CA ASP A 104 8.77 -1.58 8.46
C ASP A 104 7.71 -1.00 9.39
N TYR A 105 7.15 0.13 8.97
CA TYR A 105 6.14 0.83 9.74
C TYR A 105 4.92 1.13 8.88
N TYR A 106 3.81 0.48 9.19
CA TYR A 106 2.53 0.65 8.53
C TYR A 106 1.56 1.38 9.45
N SER A 107 1.12 2.56 9.08
CA SER A 107 0.09 3.29 9.81
C SER A 107 -1.05 3.72 8.90
N ALA A 108 -2.27 3.43 9.30
CA ALA A 108 -3.47 3.78 8.58
C ALA A 108 -4.63 4.04 9.55
N ARG A 109 -5.74 4.52 9.04
CA ARG A 109 -6.92 4.77 9.86
C ARG A 109 -8.07 3.81 9.52
N PHE A 110 -8.52 3.82 8.28
CA PHE A 110 -9.72 3.09 7.88
C PHE A 110 -9.59 2.49 6.49
N CYS A 111 -10.10 1.26 6.30
CA CYS A 111 -10.06 0.53 5.03
C CYS A 111 -8.63 0.49 4.45
N ALA A 112 -7.76 -0.27 5.12
CA ALA A 112 -6.34 -0.28 4.81
C ALA A 112 -5.69 -1.61 5.16
N GLN A 113 -4.39 -1.72 4.92
CA GLN A 113 -3.57 -2.87 5.31
C GLN A 113 -4.18 -4.19 4.82
N GLY A 114 -4.35 -4.28 3.50
CA GLY A 114 -4.89 -5.46 2.85
C GLY A 114 -6.40 -5.64 3.02
N ALA A 115 -7.19 -4.55 3.14
CA ALA A 115 -8.63 -4.67 3.29
C ALA A 115 -9.38 -4.70 1.96
N GLY A 116 -10.45 -5.53 1.87
CA GLY A 116 -11.30 -5.64 0.70
C GLY A 116 -12.77 -5.33 0.98
N LEU A 117 -13.32 -4.31 0.32
CA LEU A 117 -14.74 -3.95 0.37
C LEU A 117 -15.37 -4.12 -1.01
N CYS A 118 -16.17 -5.17 -1.20
CA CYS A 118 -16.66 -5.57 -2.53
C CYS A 118 -15.53 -5.66 -3.58
N GLY A 119 -14.31 -5.93 -3.15
CA GLY A 119 -13.09 -5.91 -3.96
C GLY A 119 -12.02 -6.83 -3.38
N TYR A 120 -10.81 -6.68 -3.86
CA TYR A 120 -9.64 -7.43 -3.39
C TYR A 120 -8.60 -6.47 -2.84
N GLY A 121 -8.22 -6.68 -1.59
CA GLY A 121 -7.14 -5.95 -0.93
C GLY A 121 -6.07 -6.90 -0.42
N GLU A 122 -4.80 -6.57 -0.66
CA GLU A 122 -3.68 -7.38 -0.18
C GLU A 122 -2.52 -6.50 0.27
N LEU A 123 -1.99 -6.83 1.44
CA LEU A 123 -0.69 -6.42 1.92
C LEU A 123 0.12 -7.68 2.18
N TYR A 124 1.25 -7.81 1.51
CA TYR A 124 2.25 -8.85 1.73
C TYR A 124 3.55 -8.21 2.18
N ASP A 125 4.11 -8.74 3.24
CA ASP A 125 5.41 -8.37 3.79
C ASP A 125 6.29 -9.63 3.87
N ASP A 126 7.52 -9.57 3.39
CA ASP A 126 8.42 -10.74 3.36
C ASP A 126 9.13 -10.95 4.70
N GLY A 127 9.11 -9.97 5.59
CA GLY A 127 9.62 -10.10 6.96
C GLY A 127 10.43 -8.91 7.43
N GLY A 128 10.65 -8.90 8.71
CA GLY A 128 11.23 -7.79 9.47
C GLY A 128 10.82 -7.90 10.92
N ASN A 129 10.83 -6.81 11.66
CA ASN A 129 10.12 -6.70 12.94
C ASN A 129 9.20 -5.49 12.83
N ASP A 130 7.99 -5.73 12.35
CA ASP A 130 7.15 -4.72 11.75
C ASP A 130 6.09 -4.17 12.70
N ILE A 131 5.61 -2.99 12.39
CA ILE A 131 4.59 -2.33 13.19
C ILE A 131 3.39 -1.98 12.31
N TYR A 132 2.25 -2.64 12.57
CA TYR A 132 0.99 -2.42 11.87
C TYR A 132 -0.01 -1.71 12.78
N LEU A 133 -0.26 -0.43 12.52
CA LEU A 133 -1.21 0.38 13.29
C LEU A 133 -2.43 0.76 12.43
N SER A 134 -3.63 0.51 12.96
CA SER A 134 -4.86 0.92 12.28
C SER A 134 -5.99 1.18 13.26
N ASP A 135 -7.01 1.93 12.85
CA ASP A 135 -8.19 2.13 13.68
C ASP A 135 -9.26 1.08 13.39
N SER A 136 -9.72 0.96 12.14
CA SER A 136 -10.79 0.00 11.86
C SER A 136 -10.86 -0.43 10.39
N PHE A 137 -11.46 -1.60 10.18
CA PHE A 137 -11.64 -2.26 8.89
C PHE A 137 -10.30 -2.35 8.13
N ALA A 138 -9.34 -3.02 8.74
CA ALA A 138 -7.97 -3.11 8.25
C ALA A 138 -7.35 -4.46 8.62
N GLN A 139 -6.06 -4.63 8.32
CA GLN A 139 -5.31 -5.83 8.66
C GLN A 139 -5.99 -7.09 8.14
N GLY A 140 -6.20 -7.14 6.82
CA GLY A 140 -6.83 -8.28 6.17
C GLY A 140 -8.35 -8.35 6.34
N ALA A 141 -9.03 -7.24 6.62
CA ALA A 141 -10.49 -7.25 6.78
C ALA A 141 -11.22 -7.39 5.43
N GLY A 142 -12.27 -8.22 5.38
CA GLY A 142 -13.12 -8.41 4.21
C GLY A 142 -14.59 -8.14 4.47
N MET A 143 -15.26 -7.36 3.58
CA MET A 143 -16.70 -7.17 3.58
C MET A 143 -17.22 -7.24 2.14
N PHE A 144 -18.03 -8.27 1.85
CA PHE A 144 -18.45 -8.60 0.48
C PHE A 144 -17.28 -8.71 -0.53
N GLY A 145 -16.04 -8.93 -0.02
CA GLY A 145 -14.80 -8.96 -0.77
C GLY A 145 -13.74 -9.73 -0.02
N TYR A 146 -12.52 -9.68 -0.50
CA TYR A 146 -11.39 -10.40 0.09
C TYR A 146 -10.34 -9.39 0.59
N GLY A 147 -9.96 -9.56 1.86
CA GLY A 147 -8.85 -8.83 2.48
C GLY A 147 -7.78 -9.79 2.95
N HIS A 148 -6.52 -9.50 2.62
CA HIS A 148 -5.38 -10.29 3.03
C HIS A 148 -4.30 -9.39 3.62
N LEU A 149 -3.81 -9.72 4.81
CA LEU A 149 -2.53 -9.26 5.31
C LEU A 149 -1.70 -10.52 5.58
N ILE A 150 -0.57 -10.61 4.91
CA ILE A 150 0.36 -11.71 5.01
C ILE A 150 1.71 -11.12 5.39
N ASP A 151 2.21 -11.56 6.52
CA ASP A 151 3.53 -11.25 7.02
C ASP A 151 4.26 -12.60 7.14
N ALA A 152 5.40 -12.71 6.48
CA ALA A 152 6.04 -14.01 6.30
C ALA A 152 7.00 -14.35 7.43
N ALA A 153 7.62 -13.38 8.08
CA ALA A 153 8.56 -13.65 9.15
C ALA A 153 8.91 -12.41 9.98
N GLY A 154 9.02 -12.57 11.30
CA GLY A 154 9.45 -11.51 12.17
C GLY A 154 8.95 -11.62 13.61
N ASN A 155 9.12 -10.54 14.34
CA ASN A 155 8.50 -10.33 15.66
C ASN A 155 7.68 -9.05 15.60
N ASP A 156 6.45 -9.16 15.16
CA ASP A 156 5.65 -8.06 14.65
C ASP A 156 4.63 -7.57 15.66
N MET A 157 4.27 -6.32 15.54
CA MET A 157 3.27 -5.70 16.39
C MET A 157 2.05 -5.27 15.59
N TYR A 158 0.92 -5.91 15.83
CA TYR A 158 -0.38 -5.57 15.24
C TYR A 158 -1.25 -4.86 16.26
N ARG A 159 -1.68 -3.64 15.94
CA ARG A 159 -2.62 -2.87 16.76
C ARG A 159 -3.75 -2.32 15.91
N GLY A 160 -4.96 -2.69 16.26
CA GLY A 160 -6.18 -2.18 15.65
C GLY A 160 -7.28 -2.01 16.66
N ALA A 161 -8.30 -1.20 16.36
CA ALA A 161 -9.38 -0.91 17.29
C ALA A 161 -10.64 -1.75 17.04
N ARG A 162 -11.10 -1.87 15.76
CA ARG A 162 -12.33 -2.61 15.43
C ARG A 162 -12.28 -3.17 14.01
N TYR A 163 -12.86 -4.36 13.84
CA TYR A 163 -12.98 -5.00 12.52
C TYR A 163 -11.61 -5.15 11.84
N VAL A 164 -10.66 -5.71 12.56
CA VAL A 164 -9.27 -5.88 12.12
C VAL A 164 -8.82 -7.32 12.27
N GLN A 165 -7.60 -7.62 11.81
CA GLN A 165 -6.94 -8.92 11.97
C GLN A 165 -7.79 -10.08 11.40
N GLY A 166 -8.10 -9.98 10.12
CA GLY A 166 -8.88 -11.00 9.41
C GLY A 166 -10.38 -10.95 9.69
N PHE A 167 -10.92 -9.78 10.08
CA PHE A 167 -12.37 -9.63 10.22
C PHE A 167 -13.09 -9.89 8.89
N ALA A 168 -14.12 -10.72 8.92
CA ALA A 168 -14.94 -11.02 7.76
C ALA A 168 -16.43 -10.79 8.04
N GLN A 169 -17.09 -10.12 7.10
CA GLN A 169 -18.53 -9.93 7.14
C GLN A 169 -19.13 -10.25 5.77
N VAL A 170 -20.13 -11.15 5.77
CA VAL A 170 -20.87 -11.60 4.57
C VAL A 170 -19.93 -12.00 3.43
N MET A 171 -19.31 -13.18 3.57
CA MET A 171 -18.29 -13.74 2.66
C MET A 171 -17.10 -12.79 2.46
N GLY A 172 -16.26 -12.74 3.45
CA GLY A 172 -14.92 -12.19 3.39
C GLY A 172 -13.89 -13.30 3.41
#